data_d69bf1733f449c2b67fb6832db8f71ad
#
_entry.id   d69bf1733f449c2b67fb6832db8f71ad
#
_cell.length_a   1.000
_cell.length_b   1.000
_cell.length_c   1.000
_cell.angle_alpha   90.00
_cell.angle_beta   90.00
_cell.angle_gamma   90.00
#
_symmetry.space_group_name_H-M   'P 1'
#
loop_
_entity.id
_entity.type
_entity.pdbx_description
1 polymer ?
#
loop_
_entity_poly.entity_id
_entity_poly.type
_entity_poly.pdbx_seq_one_letter_code
_entity_poly.pdbx_strand_id
1 'polypeptide(L)'
;MNRARRPPLQHALAPTFDRAVDSLSAALSPDTTRHYRGTVRKFLVYLGAEHPEVNRLDQLRREPHSLGWMSRLRSQVPPLTTASYINQLIALRVVFNELAWTQQLVELARLIRREDIPRAPQRLPRPLTTEQDQLLQKEFLHRNDIGGNVFLLIRHTGMRIGECADLSCDCLRSTGPNQWAIHVPLGKLKTERMVPVDSFVGEIVQRLAFFRSLDPLPADGQLLPRPRTKEALVRQLRDYLHQVCHALGLSIRIVPHQLRHTYATEMLRAGVGFPVLMKLLGHTSPEMTMHYLDVALTDLQREFQLARSRPRHLVPQPKVPLAHLRSGLDGVVDSLLAAQHVLEMFRRALPKGPSRECLDRLSNRLTKIVSEARKLPTP
;
A
#
# COMPACT_ATOMS: atom_id res chain seq x y z
N MET A 1 -24.11 -19.49 18.44
CA MET A 1 -24.77 -20.31 17.41
C MET A 1 -23.76 -21.27 16.79
N ASN A 2 -23.93 -22.57 17.04
CA ASN A 2 -23.13 -23.62 16.41
C ASN A 2 -23.40 -23.57 14.89
N ARG A 3 -22.37 -23.21 14.09
CA ARG A 3 -22.46 -23.40 12.64
C ARG A 3 -22.58 -24.90 12.39
N ALA A 4 -23.77 -25.36 12.05
CA ALA A 4 -23.97 -26.73 11.59
C ALA A 4 -22.85 -27.11 10.62
N ARG A 5 -22.18 -28.24 10.85
CA ARG A 5 -21.19 -28.78 9.91
C ARG A 5 -21.90 -28.92 8.58
N ARG A 6 -21.41 -28.21 7.55
CA ARG A 6 -21.95 -28.36 6.21
C ARG A 6 -21.85 -29.84 5.81
N PRO A 7 -22.89 -30.42 5.23
CA PRO A 7 -22.86 -31.82 4.82
C PRO A 7 -21.65 -32.10 3.91
N PRO A 8 -21.08 -33.30 3.94
CA PRO A 8 -19.98 -33.66 3.05
C PRO A 8 -20.41 -33.46 1.60
N LEU A 9 -19.46 -33.02 0.77
CA LEU A 9 -19.68 -32.81 -0.64
C LEU A 9 -19.75 -34.18 -1.32
N GLN A 10 -20.91 -34.59 -1.82
CA GLN A 10 -21.09 -35.84 -2.55
C GLN A 10 -20.82 -35.59 -4.05
N HIS A 11 -19.56 -35.53 -4.44
CA HIS A 11 -19.14 -35.43 -5.84
C HIS A 11 -17.95 -36.34 -6.07
N ALA A 12 -17.94 -37.13 -7.15
CA ALA A 12 -16.90 -38.13 -7.46
C ALA A 12 -15.49 -37.49 -7.49
N LEU A 13 -15.37 -36.27 -7.96
CA LEU A 13 -14.10 -35.53 -8.05
C LEU A 13 -13.62 -34.92 -6.72
N ALA A 14 -14.46 -34.86 -5.67
CA ALA A 14 -14.11 -34.18 -4.42
C ALA A 14 -12.80 -34.68 -3.80
N PRO A 15 -12.52 -36.01 -3.68
CA PRO A 15 -11.26 -36.46 -3.09
C PRO A 15 -10.02 -36.06 -3.89
N THR A 16 -10.14 -35.96 -5.21
CA THR A 16 -9.02 -35.58 -6.08
C THR A 16 -8.71 -34.10 -6.00
N PHE A 17 -9.75 -33.26 -5.95
CA PHE A 17 -9.58 -31.83 -5.72
C PHE A 17 -9.06 -31.53 -4.31
N ASP A 18 -9.52 -32.24 -3.28
CA ASP A 18 -9.05 -32.06 -1.91
C ASP A 18 -7.55 -32.40 -1.82
N ARG A 19 -7.09 -33.49 -2.43
CA ARG A 19 -5.66 -33.84 -2.49
C ARG A 19 -4.82 -32.75 -3.19
N ALA A 20 -5.33 -32.17 -4.27
CA ALA A 20 -4.63 -31.07 -4.94
C ALA A 20 -4.52 -29.83 -4.05
N VAL A 21 -5.57 -29.49 -3.29
CA VAL A 21 -5.52 -28.38 -2.33
C VAL A 21 -4.61 -28.72 -1.14
N ASP A 22 -4.55 -29.97 -0.72
CA ASP A 22 -3.64 -30.43 0.34
C ASP A 22 -2.18 -30.33 -0.10
N SER A 23 -1.85 -30.72 -1.34
CA SER A 23 -0.52 -30.52 -1.94
C SER A 23 -0.12 -29.04 -1.91
N LEU A 24 -1.01 -28.14 -2.36
CA LEU A 24 -0.78 -26.70 -2.35
C LEU A 24 -0.64 -26.13 -0.93
N SER A 25 -1.24 -26.76 0.07
CA SER A 25 -1.25 -26.26 1.45
C SER A 25 0.13 -26.18 2.09
N ALA A 26 1.11 -26.95 1.61
CA ALA A 26 2.49 -26.90 2.07
C ALA A 26 3.14 -25.51 1.86
N ALA A 27 2.74 -24.79 0.81
CA ALA A 27 3.29 -23.47 0.47
C ALA A 27 2.33 -22.32 0.79
N LEU A 28 1.07 -22.59 1.08
CA LEU A 28 0.03 -21.57 1.25
C LEU A 28 -0.26 -21.30 2.73
N SER A 29 -0.75 -20.08 3.01
CA SER A 29 -1.27 -19.77 4.34
C SER A 29 -2.57 -20.54 4.62
N PRO A 30 -2.89 -20.84 5.90
CA PRO A 30 -4.13 -21.54 6.26
C PRO A 30 -5.40 -20.85 5.73
N ASP A 31 -5.41 -19.51 5.68
CA ASP A 31 -6.54 -18.75 5.14
C ASP A 31 -6.67 -18.88 3.63
N THR A 32 -5.54 -18.91 2.91
CA THR A 32 -5.54 -19.14 1.46
C THR A 32 -6.01 -20.55 1.15
N THR A 33 -5.53 -21.54 1.89
CA THR A 33 -5.97 -22.94 1.76
C THR A 33 -7.47 -23.09 2.02
N ARG A 34 -7.98 -22.44 3.08
CA ARG A 34 -9.42 -22.41 3.39
C ARG A 34 -10.23 -21.78 2.26
N HIS A 35 -9.71 -20.70 1.67
CA HIS A 35 -10.34 -20.04 0.53
C HIS A 35 -10.39 -20.96 -0.69
N TYR A 36 -9.29 -21.64 -1.01
CA TYR A 36 -9.22 -22.58 -2.13
C TYR A 36 -10.20 -23.74 -1.96
N ARG A 37 -10.23 -24.38 -0.78
CA ARG A 37 -11.24 -25.42 -0.47
C ARG A 37 -12.66 -24.91 -0.62
N GLY A 38 -12.94 -23.68 -0.16
CA GLY A 38 -14.25 -23.06 -0.31
C GLY A 38 -14.64 -22.81 -1.76
N THR A 39 -13.68 -22.42 -2.61
CA THR A 39 -13.90 -22.20 -4.04
C THR A 39 -14.12 -23.53 -4.78
N VAL A 40 -13.26 -24.52 -4.54
CA VAL A 40 -13.40 -25.88 -5.08
C VAL A 40 -14.78 -26.45 -4.74
N ARG A 41 -15.19 -26.35 -3.48
CA ARG A 41 -16.52 -26.82 -3.05
C ARG A 41 -17.64 -26.19 -3.86
N LYS A 42 -17.59 -24.87 -4.11
CA LYS A 42 -18.59 -24.16 -4.91
C LYS A 42 -18.61 -24.65 -6.35
N PHE A 43 -17.44 -24.88 -6.93
CA PHE A 43 -17.31 -25.41 -8.28
C PHE A 43 -17.88 -26.82 -8.40
N LEU A 44 -17.55 -27.71 -7.46
CA LEU A 44 -18.06 -29.08 -7.45
C LEU A 44 -19.57 -29.14 -7.19
N VAL A 45 -20.12 -28.23 -6.36
CA VAL A 45 -21.58 -28.10 -6.19
C VAL A 45 -22.23 -27.67 -7.51
N TYR A 46 -21.60 -26.74 -8.25
CA TYR A 46 -22.08 -26.35 -9.58
C TYR A 46 -22.06 -27.54 -10.56
N LEU A 47 -20.93 -28.27 -10.63
CA LEU A 47 -20.84 -29.43 -11.51
C LEU A 47 -21.90 -30.50 -11.17
N GLY A 48 -22.08 -30.81 -9.90
CA GLY A 48 -23.08 -31.80 -9.50
C GLY A 48 -24.52 -31.38 -9.80
N ALA A 49 -24.80 -30.08 -9.88
CA ALA A 49 -26.13 -29.56 -10.20
C ALA A 49 -26.41 -29.45 -11.72
N GLU A 50 -25.44 -28.96 -12.49
CA GLU A 50 -25.62 -28.61 -13.90
C GLU A 50 -25.01 -29.68 -14.85
N HIS A 51 -24.01 -30.45 -14.36
CA HIS A 51 -23.25 -31.42 -15.14
C HIS A 51 -22.99 -32.71 -14.34
N PRO A 52 -24.03 -33.43 -13.90
CA PRO A 52 -23.89 -34.61 -13.05
C PRO A 52 -23.17 -35.77 -13.74
N GLU A 53 -23.06 -35.77 -15.07
CA GLU A 53 -22.31 -36.73 -15.86
C GLU A 53 -20.81 -36.60 -15.69
N VAL A 54 -20.29 -35.47 -15.22
CA VAL A 54 -18.86 -35.21 -15.05
C VAL A 54 -18.37 -35.84 -13.75
N ASN A 55 -17.82 -37.03 -13.84
CA ASN A 55 -17.31 -37.79 -12.69
C ASN A 55 -15.80 -38.09 -12.78
N ARG A 56 -15.14 -37.72 -13.90
CA ARG A 56 -13.69 -37.90 -14.12
C ARG A 56 -13.07 -36.57 -14.57
N LEU A 57 -11.79 -36.35 -14.26
CA LEU A 57 -11.07 -35.13 -14.61
C LEU A 57 -10.93 -34.90 -16.12
N ASP A 58 -10.75 -36.01 -16.89
CA ASP A 58 -10.60 -35.98 -18.34
C ASP A 58 -11.91 -35.61 -19.09
N GLN A 59 -13.04 -35.57 -18.38
CA GLN A 59 -14.31 -35.06 -18.90
C GLN A 59 -14.48 -33.54 -18.78
N LEU A 60 -13.67 -32.90 -17.92
CA LEU A 60 -13.74 -31.47 -17.76
C LEU A 60 -13.36 -30.75 -19.05
N ARG A 61 -14.18 -29.81 -19.46
CA ARG A 61 -13.98 -28.95 -20.63
C ARG A 61 -14.07 -27.48 -20.24
N ARG A 62 -13.42 -26.64 -21.03
CA ARG A 62 -13.55 -25.21 -20.87
C ARG A 62 -15.03 -24.79 -21.02
N GLU A 63 -15.65 -25.26 -22.09
CA GLU A 63 -17.08 -25.12 -22.32
C GLU A 63 -17.70 -26.54 -22.32
N PRO A 64 -18.79 -26.74 -21.58
CA PRO A 64 -19.60 -25.77 -20.84
C PRO A 64 -19.14 -25.51 -19.39
N HIS A 65 -18.23 -26.32 -18.82
CA HIS A 65 -18.03 -26.42 -17.38
C HIS A 65 -17.42 -25.16 -16.76
N SER A 66 -16.25 -24.68 -17.25
CA SER A 66 -15.60 -23.50 -16.67
C SER A 66 -16.28 -22.21 -17.04
N LEU A 67 -16.68 -22.03 -18.29
CA LEU A 67 -17.40 -20.82 -18.75
C LEU A 67 -18.80 -20.75 -18.14
N GLY A 68 -19.52 -21.86 -18.05
CA GLY A 68 -20.81 -21.94 -17.37
C GLY A 68 -20.71 -21.55 -15.89
N TRP A 69 -19.67 -22.07 -15.18
CA TRP A 69 -19.44 -21.66 -13.80
C TRP A 69 -19.13 -20.18 -13.65
N MET A 70 -18.33 -19.59 -14.55
CA MET A 70 -18.05 -18.16 -14.56
C MET A 70 -19.34 -17.35 -14.78
N SER A 71 -20.21 -17.77 -15.69
CA SER A 71 -21.53 -17.15 -15.93
C SER A 71 -22.40 -17.24 -14.68
N ARG A 72 -22.46 -18.40 -14.04
CA ARG A 72 -23.20 -18.59 -12.78
C ARG A 72 -22.68 -17.68 -11.66
N LEU A 73 -21.35 -17.51 -11.53
CA LEU A 73 -20.78 -16.59 -10.53
C LEU A 73 -21.18 -15.13 -10.78
N ARG A 74 -21.33 -14.72 -12.05
CA ARG A 74 -21.76 -13.36 -12.43
C ARG A 74 -23.25 -13.12 -12.20
N SER A 75 -24.09 -14.14 -12.42
CA SER A 75 -25.54 -14.07 -12.24
C SER A 75 -26.00 -14.33 -10.80
N GLN A 76 -25.07 -14.57 -9.88
CA GLN A 76 -25.42 -14.86 -8.48
C GLN A 76 -26.14 -13.68 -7.81
N VAL A 77 -27.18 -13.99 -7.03
CA VAL A 77 -27.91 -13.00 -6.22
C VAL A 77 -27.68 -13.32 -4.73
N PRO A 78 -27.19 -12.38 -3.92
CA PRO A 78 -26.67 -11.05 -4.31
C PRO A 78 -25.40 -11.14 -5.15
N PRO A 79 -25.10 -10.12 -5.99
CA PRO A 79 -23.98 -10.17 -6.92
C PRO A 79 -22.65 -10.19 -6.16
N LEU A 80 -21.68 -10.95 -6.68
CA LEU A 80 -20.33 -10.95 -6.15
C LEU A 80 -19.63 -9.62 -6.44
N THR A 81 -18.82 -9.15 -5.50
CA THR A 81 -17.88 -8.07 -5.82
C THR A 81 -16.85 -8.53 -6.85
N THR A 82 -16.38 -7.62 -7.71
CA THR A 82 -15.34 -7.92 -8.70
C THR A 82 -14.12 -8.60 -8.06
N ALA A 83 -13.68 -8.12 -6.90
CA ALA A 83 -12.56 -8.73 -6.17
C ALA A 83 -12.87 -10.17 -5.74
N SER A 84 -14.07 -10.45 -5.24
CA SER A 84 -14.49 -11.81 -4.85
C SER A 84 -14.58 -12.75 -6.05
N TYR A 85 -15.05 -12.25 -7.18
CA TYR A 85 -15.10 -12.98 -8.44
C TYR A 85 -13.69 -13.34 -8.92
N ILE A 86 -12.79 -12.36 -9.01
CA ILE A 86 -11.38 -12.54 -9.38
C ILE A 86 -10.71 -13.57 -8.48
N ASN A 87 -10.86 -13.45 -7.16
CA ASN A 87 -10.24 -14.35 -6.21
C ASN A 87 -10.72 -15.81 -6.38
N GLN A 88 -11.99 -16.03 -6.72
CA GLN A 88 -12.49 -17.37 -7.00
C GLN A 88 -11.89 -17.94 -8.29
N LEU A 89 -11.77 -17.13 -9.36
CA LEU A 89 -11.15 -17.58 -10.60
C LEU A 89 -9.67 -17.93 -10.41
N ILE A 90 -8.93 -17.08 -9.71
CA ILE A 90 -7.51 -17.33 -9.40
C ILE A 90 -7.35 -18.63 -8.61
N ALA A 91 -8.16 -18.80 -7.55
CA ALA A 91 -8.10 -19.99 -6.71
C ALA A 91 -8.34 -21.26 -7.52
N LEU A 92 -9.41 -21.30 -8.34
CA LEU A 92 -9.73 -22.47 -9.14
C LEU A 92 -8.68 -22.73 -10.24
N ARG A 93 -8.16 -21.67 -10.87
CA ARG A 93 -7.07 -21.79 -11.85
C ARG A 93 -5.81 -22.41 -11.25
N VAL A 94 -5.42 -21.99 -10.05
CA VAL A 94 -4.25 -22.57 -9.36
C VAL A 94 -4.49 -24.05 -9.06
N VAL A 95 -5.68 -24.41 -8.60
CA VAL A 95 -6.02 -25.82 -8.35
C VAL A 95 -6.05 -26.64 -9.64
N PHE A 96 -6.54 -26.10 -10.75
CA PHE A 96 -6.48 -26.78 -12.05
C PHE A 96 -5.04 -26.98 -12.55
N ASN A 97 -4.17 -26.02 -12.32
CA ASN A 97 -2.75 -26.16 -12.65
C ASN A 97 -2.09 -27.27 -11.83
N GLU A 98 -2.40 -27.36 -10.54
CA GLU A 98 -1.92 -28.44 -9.66
C GLU A 98 -2.45 -29.81 -10.12
N LEU A 99 -3.72 -29.89 -10.47
CA LEU A 99 -4.32 -31.11 -11.02
C LEU A 99 -3.70 -31.48 -12.37
N ALA A 100 -3.45 -30.51 -13.24
CA ALA A 100 -2.79 -30.73 -14.53
C ALA A 100 -1.40 -31.33 -14.35
N TRP A 101 -0.65 -30.86 -13.37
CA TRP A 101 0.68 -31.34 -13.03
C TRP A 101 0.63 -32.74 -12.39
N THR A 102 -0.17 -32.91 -11.34
CA THR A 102 -0.20 -34.14 -10.56
C THR A 102 -0.85 -35.32 -11.28
N GLN A 103 -1.81 -35.05 -12.19
CA GLN A 103 -2.54 -36.07 -12.95
C GLN A 103 -2.05 -36.18 -14.42
N GLN A 104 -1.04 -35.38 -14.80
CA GLN A 104 -0.49 -35.33 -16.17
C GLN A 104 -1.56 -34.98 -17.24
N LEU A 105 -2.57 -34.21 -16.86
CA LEU A 105 -3.68 -33.75 -17.73
C LEU A 105 -3.50 -32.29 -18.09
N VAL A 106 -2.64 -31.98 -19.06
CA VAL A 106 -2.26 -30.61 -19.45
C VAL A 106 -3.47 -29.73 -19.80
N GLU A 107 -4.54 -30.32 -20.33
CA GLU A 107 -5.75 -29.58 -20.71
C GLU A 107 -6.46 -28.91 -19.52
N LEU A 108 -6.29 -29.43 -18.29
CA LEU A 108 -6.87 -28.82 -17.11
C LEU A 108 -6.32 -27.41 -16.84
N ALA A 109 -5.03 -27.18 -17.14
CA ALA A 109 -4.41 -25.84 -16.98
C ALA A 109 -5.01 -24.78 -17.92
N ARG A 110 -5.70 -25.20 -18.99
CA ARG A 110 -6.30 -24.34 -20.00
C ARG A 110 -7.77 -24.04 -19.75
N LEU A 111 -8.38 -24.65 -18.72
CA LEU A 111 -9.81 -24.48 -18.42
C LEU A 111 -10.13 -23.02 -17.99
N ILE A 112 -9.24 -22.37 -17.28
CA ILE A 112 -9.31 -20.94 -16.92
C ILE A 112 -8.04 -20.25 -17.39
N ARG A 113 -8.17 -19.39 -18.38
CA ARG A 113 -7.05 -18.63 -18.94
C ARG A 113 -6.80 -17.37 -18.14
N ARG A 114 -5.62 -16.76 -18.29
CA ARG A 114 -5.29 -15.48 -17.63
C ARG A 114 -6.23 -14.36 -18.11
N GLU A 115 -6.61 -14.40 -19.38
CA GLU A 115 -7.49 -13.44 -20.06
C GLU A 115 -8.93 -13.49 -19.54
N ASP A 116 -9.35 -14.62 -18.95
CA ASP A 116 -10.67 -14.78 -18.34
C ASP A 116 -10.79 -14.01 -17.01
N ILE A 117 -9.65 -13.65 -16.42
CA ILE A 117 -9.59 -12.96 -15.13
C ILE A 117 -9.61 -11.45 -15.38
N PRO A 118 -10.71 -10.75 -15.02
CA PRO A 118 -10.80 -9.31 -15.21
C PRO A 118 -9.70 -8.59 -14.45
N ARG A 119 -9.28 -7.43 -14.96
CA ARG A 119 -8.40 -6.55 -14.19
C ARG A 119 -9.16 -6.05 -12.96
N ALA A 120 -8.51 -6.15 -11.79
CA ALA A 120 -9.07 -5.57 -10.59
C ALA A 120 -9.16 -4.04 -10.74
N PRO A 121 -10.33 -3.42 -10.43
CA PRO A 121 -10.41 -1.97 -10.45
C PRO A 121 -9.47 -1.41 -9.38
N GLN A 122 -8.60 -0.51 -9.77
CA GLN A 122 -7.78 0.25 -8.83
C GLN A 122 -8.69 1.24 -8.10
N ARG A 123 -8.83 1.06 -6.81
CA ARG A 123 -9.58 2.00 -5.96
C ARG A 123 -8.58 2.86 -5.23
N LEU A 124 -8.78 4.16 -5.29
CA LEU A 124 -8.02 5.11 -4.48
C LEU A 124 -8.22 4.81 -2.99
N PRO A 125 -7.18 5.00 -2.16
CA PRO A 125 -7.33 4.99 -0.72
C PRO A 125 -8.45 5.94 -0.29
N ARG A 126 -9.21 5.55 0.71
CA ARG A 126 -10.28 6.36 1.27
C ARG A 126 -9.91 6.72 2.71
N PRO A 127 -9.09 7.74 2.92
CA PRO A 127 -8.84 8.25 4.26
C PRO A 127 -10.13 8.79 4.86
N LEU A 128 -10.17 8.89 6.16
CA LEU A 128 -11.25 9.59 6.87
C LEU A 128 -11.19 11.08 6.53
N THR A 129 -12.34 11.76 6.59
CA THR A 129 -12.32 13.23 6.60
C THR A 129 -11.76 13.71 7.93
N THR A 130 -11.31 14.96 7.98
CA THR A 130 -10.76 15.56 9.21
C THR A 130 -11.75 15.48 10.37
N GLU A 131 -13.03 15.76 10.09
CA GLU A 131 -14.10 15.73 11.08
C GLU A 131 -14.36 14.31 11.61
N GLN A 132 -14.41 13.33 10.70
CA GLN A 132 -14.59 11.91 11.08
C GLN A 132 -13.42 11.41 11.93
N ASP A 133 -12.20 11.76 11.54
CA ASP A 133 -10.98 11.35 12.25
C ASP A 133 -10.93 11.96 13.66
N GLN A 134 -11.18 13.26 13.78
CA GLN A 134 -11.23 13.95 15.08
C GLN A 134 -12.33 13.40 15.99
N LEU A 135 -13.52 13.16 15.45
CA LEU A 135 -14.65 12.63 16.18
C LEU A 135 -14.35 11.23 16.73
N LEU A 136 -13.76 10.36 15.90
CA LEU A 136 -13.39 9.00 16.33
C LEU A 136 -12.27 9.03 17.36
N GLN A 137 -11.21 9.83 17.17
CA GLN A 137 -10.12 9.92 18.13
C GLN A 137 -10.61 10.43 19.49
N LYS A 138 -11.48 11.45 19.50
CA LYS A 138 -12.09 11.97 20.73
C LYS A 138 -12.91 10.90 21.44
N GLU A 139 -13.71 10.14 20.71
CA GLU A 139 -14.52 9.07 21.30
C GLU A 139 -13.67 7.93 21.84
N PHE A 140 -12.62 7.50 21.13
CA PHE A 140 -11.70 6.48 21.60
C PHE A 140 -10.95 6.91 22.87
N LEU A 141 -10.54 8.17 22.95
CA LEU A 141 -9.94 8.74 24.17
C LEU A 141 -10.92 8.81 25.32
N HIS A 142 -12.17 9.18 25.06
CA HIS A 142 -13.22 9.25 26.08
C HIS A 142 -13.54 7.88 26.66
N ARG A 143 -13.69 6.87 25.81
CA ARG A 143 -13.97 5.48 26.26
C ARG A 143 -12.81 4.89 27.02
N ASN A 144 -11.60 5.18 26.60
CA ASN A 144 -10.36 4.70 27.22
C ASN A 144 -10.39 3.20 27.56
N ASP A 145 -10.98 2.39 26.69
CA ASP A 145 -11.06 0.94 26.80
C ASP A 145 -10.06 0.25 25.85
N ILE A 146 -9.98 -1.07 25.85
CA ILE A 146 -9.07 -1.84 25.00
C ILE A 146 -9.33 -1.52 23.52
N GLY A 147 -10.59 -1.49 23.10
CA GLY A 147 -10.97 -1.23 21.70
C GLY A 147 -10.54 0.15 21.24
N GLY A 148 -10.85 1.19 22.02
CA GLY A 148 -10.46 2.58 21.74
C GLY A 148 -8.95 2.74 21.64
N ASN A 149 -8.20 2.20 22.61
CA ASN A 149 -6.74 2.27 22.59
C ASN A 149 -6.11 1.52 21.40
N VAL A 150 -6.68 0.37 20.99
CA VAL A 150 -6.22 -0.33 19.76
C VAL A 150 -6.45 0.51 18.51
N PHE A 151 -7.59 1.20 18.39
CA PHE A 151 -7.85 2.03 17.22
C PHE A 151 -7.05 3.34 17.20
N LEU A 152 -6.75 3.93 18.35
CA LEU A 152 -5.78 5.00 18.48
C LEU A 152 -4.38 4.51 18.03
N LEU A 153 -3.97 3.33 18.49
CA LEU A 153 -2.69 2.73 18.09
C LEU A 153 -2.62 2.55 16.56
N ILE A 154 -3.66 2.00 15.92
CA ILE A 154 -3.74 1.86 14.47
C ILE A 154 -3.65 3.22 13.77
N ARG A 155 -4.37 4.22 14.29
CA ARG A 155 -4.43 5.56 13.70
C ARG A 155 -3.08 6.27 13.73
N HIS A 156 -2.30 6.10 14.80
CA HIS A 156 -1.03 6.79 15.01
C HIS A 156 0.21 6.02 14.55
N THR A 157 0.07 4.75 14.18
CA THR A 157 1.20 3.91 13.72
C THR A 157 1.00 3.35 12.32
N GLY A 158 -0.20 3.43 11.79
CA GLY A 158 -0.55 2.82 10.51
C GLY A 158 -0.49 1.28 10.50
N MET A 159 -0.41 0.61 11.64
CA MET A 159 -0.40 -0.84 11.72
C MET A 159 -1.70 -1.46 11.21
N ARG A 160 -1.64 -2.70 10.73
CA ARG A 160 -2.84 -3.49 10.41
C ARG A 160 -3.45 -4.02 11.70
N ILE A 161 -4.79 -4.12 11.75
CA ILE A 161 -5.49 -4.69 12.93
C ILE A 161 -4.98 -6.08 13.31
N GLY A 162 -4.59 -6.91 12.33
CA GLY A 162 -4.00 -8.22 12.59
C GLY A 162 -2.57 -8.15 13.15
N GLU A 163 -1.82 -7.09 12.85
CA GLU A 163 -0.50 -6.83 13.43
C GLU A 163 -0.64 -6.37 14.87
N CYS A 164 -1.62 -5.51 15.17
CA CYS A 164 -1.93 -5.12 16.55
C CYS A 164 -2.33 -6.32 17.41
N ALA A 165 -3.09 -7.27 16.85
CA ALA A 165 -3.46 -8.49 17.55
C ALA A 165 -2.27 -9.43 17.84
N ASP A 166 -1.15 -9.27 17.16
CA ASP A 166 0.08 -10.07 17.35
C ASP A 166 1.15 -9.34 18.18
N LEU A 167 0.88 -8.13 18.68
CA LEU A 167 1.86 -7.41 19.50
C LEU A 167 2.14 -8.17 20.79
N SER A 168 3.41 -8.29 21.14
CA SER A 168 3.85 -8.81 22.43
C SER A 168 3.79 -7.74 23.53
N CYS A 169 3.73 -8.14 24.78
CA CYS A 169 3.74 -7.23 25.93
C CYS A 169 5.00 -6.35 25.98
N ASP A 170 6.12 -6.82 25.43
CA ASP A 170 7.39 -6.14 25.35
C ASP A 170 7.62 -5.41 24.01
N CYS A 171 6.55 -5.16 23.24
CA CYS A 171 6.66 -4.55 21.91
C CYS A 171 7.20 -3.12 21.91
N LEU A 172 7.03 -2.37 23.02
CA LEU A 172 7.55 -1.01 23.16
C LEU A 172 9.02 -1.04 23.57
N ARG A 173 9.90 -0.51 22.71
CA ARG A 173 11.34 -0.54 22.90
C ARG A 173 11.92 0.86 22.89
N SER A 174 12.83 1.14 23.83
CA SER A 174 13.63 2.36 23.79
C SER A 174 14.69 2.22 22.70
N THR A 175 14.82 3.25 21.85
CA THR A 175 15.81 3.32 20.78
C THR A 175 16.85 4.42 21.03
N GLY A 176 16.68 5.19 22.11
CA GLY A 176 17.56 6.27 22.52
C GLY A 176 16.93 7.10 23.64
N PRO A 177 17.60 8.16 24.11
CA PRO A 177 17.03 9.08 25.09
C PRO A 177 15.74 9.69 24.56
N ASN A 178 14.63 9.45 25.26
CA ASN A 178 13.27 9.88 24.88
C ASN A 178 12.80 9.44 23.47
N GLN A 179 13.38 8.36 22.94
CA GLN A 179 13.00 7.79 21.65
C GLN A 179 12.46 6.38 21.86
N TRP A 180 11.30 6.13 21.27
CA TRP A 180 10.61 4.87 21.39
C TRP A 180 10.22 4.33 20.03
N ALA A 181 10.16 3.02 19.91
CA ALA A 181 9.62 2.36 18.74
C ALA A 181 8.83 1.11 19.15
N ILE A 182 7.80 0.79 18.37
CA ILE A 182 7.06 -0.45 18.53
C ILE A 182 7.66 -1.49 17.60
N HIS A 183 8.02 -2.62 18.18
CA HIS A 183 8.40 -3.81 17.45
C HIS A 183 7.13 -4.49 16.93
N VAL A 184 6.93 -4.46 15.61
CA VAL A 184 5.81 -5.13 14.94
C VAL A 184 6.30 -6.47 14.42
N PRO A 185 5.78 -7.60 14.95
CA PRO A 185 6.24 -8.94 14.57
C PRO A 185 5.83 -9.29 13.14
N LEU A 186 6.37 -10.41 12.65
CA LEU A 186 6.07 -10.96 11.32
C LEU A 186 4.57 -11.08 11.08
N GLY A 187 4.03 -10.22 10.23
CA GLY A 187 2.63 -10.24 9.84
C GLY A 187 2.37 -11.08 8.58
N LYS A 188 1.21 -10.88 7.97
CA LYS A 188 0.78 -11.55 6.73
C LYS A 188 1.80 -11.44 5.59
N LEU A 189 2.57 -10.36 5.53
CA LEU A 189 3.60 -10.13 4.50
C LEU A 189 4.98 -10.64 4.91
N LYS A 190 5.09 -11.34 6.04
CA LYS A 190 6.36 -11.86 6.58
C LYS A 190 7.44 -10.76 6.72
N THR A 191 7.01 -9.56 7.08
CA THR A 191 7.89 -8.42 7.35
C THR A 191 7.81 -8.05 8.83
N GLU A 192 8.95 -8.03 9.47
CA GLU A 192 9.15 -7.50 10.82
C GLU A 192 9.67 -6.08 10.70
N ARG A 193 9.26 -5.18 11.58
CA ARG A 193 9.71 -3.79 11.54
C ARG A 193 9.62 -3.08 12.87
N MET A 194 10.44 -2.06 13.03
CA MET A 194 10.34 -1.09 14.10
C MET A 194 9.58 0.14 13.59
N VAL A 195 8.53 0.54 14.29
CA VAL A 195 7.76 1.75 14.00
C VAL A 195 8.09 2.78 15.07
N PRO A 196 8.78 3.89 14.72
CA PRO A 196 9.04 4.98 15.68
C PRO A 196 7.72 5.56 16.18
N VAL A 197 7.67 5.88 17.47
CA VAL A 197 6.47 6.40 18.12
C VAL A 197 6.82 7.53 19.08
N ASP A 198 5.86 8.40 19.34
CA ASP A 198 5.96 9.47 20.34
C ASP A 198 5.49 8.98 21.72
N SER A 199 5.56 9.88 22.71
CA SER A 199 5.14 9.60 24.08
C SER A 199 3.66 9.24 24.18
N PHE A 200 2.80 9.86 23.36
CA PHE A 200 1.36 9.59 23.35
C PHE A 200 1.07 8.12 22.96
N VAL A 201 1.72 7.62 21.92
CA VAL A 201 1.59 6.21 21.54
C VAL A 201 2.19 5.29 22.60
N GLY A 202 3.30 5.71 23.23
CA GLY A 202 3.87 4.98 24.38
C GLY A 202 2.87 4.81 25.51
N GLU A 203 2.14 5.87 25.86
CA GLU A 203 1.07 5.82 26.87
C GLU A 203 -0.08 4.89 26.47
N ILE A 204 -0.48 4.87 25.20
CA ILE A 204 -1.49 3.92 24.70
C ILE A 204 -1.05 2.48 24.92
N VAL A 205 0.21 2.16 24.59
CA VAL A 205 0.74 0.80 24.81
C VAL A 205 0.77 0.44 26.31
N GLN A 206 1.17 1.38 27.16
CA GLN A 206 1.17 1.17 28.62
C GLN A 206 -0.25 0.94 29.16
N ARG A 207 -1.25 1.70 28.67
CA ARG A 207 -2.67 1.46 29.03
C ARG A 207 -3.14 0.08 28.60
N LEU A 208 -2.80 -0.35 27.39
CA LEU A 208 -3.12 -1.69 26.92
C LEU A 208 -2.45 -2.78 27.77
N ALA A 209 -1.20 -2.59 28.16
CA ALA A 209 -0.48 -3.48 29.06
C ALA A 209 -1.12 -3.53 30.46
N PHE A 210 -1.58 -2.38 30.97
CA PHE A 210 -2.34 -2.31 32.21
C PHE A 210 -3.66 -3.09 32.09
N PHE A 211 -4.46 -2.89 31.05
CA PHE A 211 -5.69 -3.69 30.85
C PHE A 211 -5.38 -5.18 30.72
N ARG A 212 -4.24 -5.53 30.09
CA ARG A 212 -3.82 -6.93 29.98
C ARG A 212 -3.48 -7.54 31.34
N SER A 213 -2.88 -6.78 32.25
CA SER A 213 -2.56 -7.26 33.61
C SER A 213 -3.80 -7.54 34.47
N LEU A 214 -4.93 -6.92 34.14
CA LEU A 214 -6.20 -7.14 34.83
C LEU A 214 -7.01 -8.31 34.26
N ASP A 215 -6.60 -8.85 33.11
CA ASP A 215 -7.33 -9.94 32.45
C ASP A 215 -6.99 -11.28 33.10
N PRO A 216 -7.99 -12.08 33.51
CA PRO A 216 -7.79 -13.39 34.13
C PRO A 216 -7.28 -14.46 33.18
N LEU A 217 -7.26 -14.19 31.85
CA LEU A 217 -6.73 -15.14 30.88
C LEU A 217 -5.22 -15.34 31.07
N PRO A 218 -4.72 -16.58 30.84
CA PRO A 218 -3.29 -16.86 30.94
C PRO A 218 -2.45 -15.90 30.12
N ALA A 219 -1.32 -15.49 30.67
CA ALA A 219 -0.37 -14.63 29.97
C ALA A 219 0.30 -15.44 28.84
N ASP A 220 -0.18 -15.22 27.61
CA ASP A 220 0.38 -15.81 26.40
C ASP A 220 1.50 -14.93 25.78
N GLY A 221 1.98 -13.94 26.53
CA GLY A 221 2.98 -12.99 26.05
C GLY A 221 2.44 -11.93 25.10
N GLN A 222 1.15 -11.96 24.77
CA GLN A 222 0.51 -11.01 23.87
C GLN A 222 -0.02 -9.78 24.62
N LEU A 223 0.11 -8.60 24.00
CA LEU A 223 -0.38 -7.34 24.56
C LEU A 223 -1.91 -7.31 24.68
N LEU A 224 -2.62 -7.92 23.74
CA LEU A 224 -4.08 -7.96 23.73
C LEU A 224 -4.60 -9.35 24.16
N PRO A 225 -5.60 -9.41 25.05
CA PRO A 225 -6.18 -10.68 25.47
C PRO A 225 -6.87 -11.37 24.29
N ARG A 226 -6.58 -12.66 24.11
CA ARG A 226 -7.19 -13.48 23.04
C ARG A 226 -8.22 -14.41 23.66
N PRO A 227 -9.52 -14.24 23.37
CA PRO A 227 -10.55 -15.11 23.98
C PRO A 227 -10.43 -16.56 23.49
N ARG A 228 -10.00 -16.81 22.24
CA ARG A 228 -9.75 -18.17 21.67
C ARG A 228 -8.77 -18.11 20.52
N THR A 229 -9.04 -17.30 19.52
CA THR A 229 -8.23 -17.20 18.32
C THR A 229 -8.00 -15.73 17.94
N LYS A 230 -6.93 -15.46 17.20
CA LYS A 230 -6.65 -14.13 16.63
C LYS A 230 -7.83 -13.61 15.80
N GLU A 231 -8.45 -14.48 15.00
CA GLU A 231 -9.57 -14.12 14.14
C GLU A 231 -10.81 -13.71 14.96
N ALA A 232 -11.00 -14.33 16.11
CA ALA A 232 -12.08 -13.94 17.04
C ALA A 232 -11.83 -12.54 17.62
N LEU A 233 -10.61 -12.26 18.07
CA LEU A 233 -10.22 -10.92 18.56
C LEU A 233 -10.38 -9.87 17.45
N VAL A 234 -9.86 -10.12 16.26
CA VAL A 234 -9.97 -9.18 15.11
C VAL A 234 -11.44 -8.93 14.75
N ARG A 235 -12.30 -9.93 14.87
CA ARG A 235 -13.74 -9.76 14.65
C ARG A 235 -14.35 -8.89 15.73
N GLN A 236 -14.10 -9.15 17.02
CA GLN A 236 -14.58 -8.33 18.13
C GLN A 236 -14.17 -6.87 17.98
N LEU A 237 -12.91 -6.60 17.61
CA LEU A 237 -12.44 -5.24 17.36
C LEU A 237 -13.20 -4.58 16.18
N ARG A 238 -13.47 -5.31 15.09
CA ARG A 238 -14.28 -4.76 13.99
C ARG A 238 -15.72 -4.47 14.40
N ASP A 239 -16.31 -5.34 15.17
CA ASP A 239 -17.67 -5.16 15.70
C ASP A 239 -17.71 -3.97 16.66
N TYR A 240 -16.69 -3.79 17.51
CA TYR A 240 -16.52 -2.62 18.36
C TYR A 240 -16.45 -1.32 17.54
N LEU A 241 -15.60 -1.26 16.52
CA LEU A 241 -15.51 -0.08 15.66
C LEU A 241 -16.86 0.26 15.00
N HIS A 242 -17.57 -0.77 14.56
CA HIS A 242 -18.90 -0.59 13.98
C HIS A 242 -19.89 -0.01 14.99
N GLN A 243 -19.89 -0.51 16.22
CA GLN A 243 -20.73 0.00 17.32
C GLN A 243 -20.40 1.46 17.66
N VAL A 244 -19.11 1.82 17.72
CA VAL A 244 -18.68 3.20 17.95
C VAL A 244 -19.16 4.12 16.82
N CYS A 245 -18.95 3.73 15.57
CA CYS A 245 -19.42 4.51 14.42
C CYS A 245 -20.94 4.70 14.43
N HIS A 246 -21.68 3.67 14.79
CA HIS A 246 -23.14 3.74 14.90
C HIS A 246 -23.57 4.69 16.05
N ALA A 247 -22.94 4.61 17.22
CA ALA A 247 -23.21 5.49 18.34
C ALA A 247 -22.93 6.97 18.02
N LEU A 248 -21.94 7.23 17.17
CA LEU A 248 -21.60 8.58 16.68
C LEU A 248 -22.47 9.06 15.50
N GLY A 249 -23.46 8.28 15.07
CA GLY A 249 -24.34 8.64 13.94
C GLY A 249 -23.62 8.68 12.59
N LEU A 250 -22.45 8.04 12.44
CA LEU A 250 -21.72 8.01 11.18
C LEU A 250 -22.44 7.09 10.20
N SER A 251 -23.00 7.68 9.13
CA SER A 251 -23.74 6.95 8.07
C SER A 251 -22.84 6.06 7.20
N ILE A 252 -21.53 6.26 7.25
CA ILE A 252 -20.56 5.53 6.43
C ILE A 252 -19.96 4.39 7.25
N ARG A 253 -19.89 3.21 6.65
CA ARG A 253 -19.18 2.08 7.26
C ARG A 253 -17.68 2.32 7.26
N ILE A 254 -17.13 2.66 8.41
CA ILE A 254 -15.69 2.80 8.62
C ILE A 254 -15.08 1.45 8.96
N VAL A 255 -13.92 1.16 8.37
CA VAL A 255 -13.17 -0.08 8.60
C VAL A 255 -11.74 0.25 9.09
N PRO A 256 -11.09 -0.65 9.85
CA PRO A 256 -9.76 -0.39 10.41
C PRO A 256 -8.72 0.05 9.38
N HIS A 257 -8.87 -0.41 8.14
CA HIS A 257 -7.95 -0.06 7.06
C HIS A 257 -8.03 1.42 6.65
N GLN A 258 -9.17 2.09 6.88
CA GLN A 258 -9.30 3.53 6.62
C GLN A 258 -8.50 4.37 7.63
N LEU A 259 -8.40 3.96 8.90
CA LEU A 259 -7.50 4.62 9.88
C LEU A 259 -6.04 4.56 9.43
N ARG A 260 -5.61 3.41 8.91
CA ARG A 260 -4.28 3.25 8.31
C ARG A 260 -4.11 4.10 7.04
N HIS A 261 -5.14 4.22 6.20
CA HIS A 261 -5.12 5.11 5.04
C HIS A 261 -4.96 6.56 5.47
N THR A 262 -5.68 6.98 6.53
CA THR A 262 -5.58 8.33 7.10
C THR A 262 -4.16 8.59 7.59
N TYR A 263 -3.57 7.69 8.38
CA TYR A 263 -2.17 7.78 8.80
C TYR A 263 -1.21 7.92 7.62
N ALA A 264 -1.33 7.06 6.60
CA ALA A 264 -0.43 7.08 5.45
C ALA A 264 -0.53 8.39 4.66
N THR A 265 -1.75 8.89 4.44
CA THR A 265 -2.00 10.16 3.75
C THR A 265 -1.46 11.33 4.54
N GLU A 266 -1.63 11.33 5.87
CA GLU A 266 -1.12 12.37 6.76
C GLU A 266 0.42 12.40 6.78
N MET A 267 1.07 11.24 6.88
CA MET A 267 2.53 11.15 6.82
C MET A 267 3.09 11.68 5.50
N LEU A 268 2.45 11.38 4.37
CA LEU A 268 2.84 11.96 3.07
C LEU A 268 2.66 13.47 3.07
N ARG A 269 1.53 13.98 3.56
CA ARG A 269 1.28 15.44 3.68
C ARG A 269 2.27 16.13 4.59
N ALA A 270 2.73 15.45 5.63
CA ALA A 270 3.79 15.93 6.52
C ALA A 270 5.19 15.88 5.89
N GLY A 271 5.35 15.37 4.64
CA GLY A 271 6.61 15.34 3.91
C GLY A 271 7.45 14.09 4.17
N VAL A 272 6.87 13.03 4.73
CA VAL A 272 7.58 11.75 4.87
C VAL A 272 7.81 11.15 3.49
N GLY A 273 9.09 10.90 3.16
CA GLY A 273 9.47 10.34 1.87
C GLY A 273 8.87 8.94 1.63
N PHE A 274 8.53 8.65 0.39
CA PHE A 274 7.88 7.41 -0.04
C PHE A 274 8.57 6.12 0.46
N PRO A 275 9.92 5.96 0.36
CA PRO A 275 10.58 4.75 0.86
C PRO A 275 10.46 4.57 2.38
N VAL A 276 10.43 5.69 3.14
CA VAL A 276 10.24 5.67 4.59
C VAL A 276 8.82 5.25 4.92
N LEU A 277 7.82 5.80 4.22
CA LEU A 277 6.43 5.41 4.40
C LEU A 277 6.21 3.91 4.09
N MET A 278 6.83 3.39 3.04
CA MET A 278 6.80 1.95 2.74
C MET A 278 7.27 1.11 3.94
N LYS A 279 8.39 1.50 4.55
CA LYS A 279 8.96 0.81 5.72
C LYS A 279 8.03 0.93 6.93
N LEU A 280 7.50 2.12 7.23
CA LEU A 280 6.56 2.34 8.33
C LEU A 280 5.31 1.47 8.19
N LEU A 281 4.77 1.37 6.99
CA LEU A 281 3.59 0.57 6.71
C LEU A 281 3.90 -0.94 6.55
N GLY A 282 5.16 -1.33 6.39
CA GLY A 282 5.54 -2.72 6.10
C GLY A 282 4.99 -3.20 4.75
N HIS A 283 5.14 -2.37 3.71
CA HIS A 283 4.81 -2.74 2.34
C HIS A 283 6.03 -3.39 1.67
N THR A 284 5.84 -4.53 1.05
CA THR A 284 6.89 -5.28 0.33
C THR A 284 7.01 -4.85 -1.13
N SER A 285 5.99 -4.19 -1.67
CA SER A 285 5.94 -3.73 -3.05
C SER A 285 5.60 -2.23 -3.09
N PRO A 286 6.28 -1.45 -3.95
CA PRO A 286 6.00 -0.04 -4.15
C PRO A 286 4.54 0.23 -4.55
N GLU A 287 3.93 -0.65 -5.36
CA GLU A 287 2.55 -0.48 -5.84
C GLU A 287 1.56 -0.35 -4.68
N MET A 288 1.81 -1.04 -3.56
CA MET A 288 0.97 -0.95 -2.36
C MET A 288 0.94 0.46 -1.75
N THR A 289 2.01 1.24 -1.94
CA THR A 289 2.13 2.60 -1.39
C THR A 289 1.81 3.66 -2.45
N MET A 290 2.03 3.37 -3.73
CA MET A 290 1.75 4.32 -4.84
C MET A 290 0.30 4.81 -4.85
N HIS A 291 -0.66 3.98 -4.43
CA HIS A 291 -2.05 4.39 -4.32
C HIS A 291 -2.28 5.60 -3.40
N TYR A 292 -1.37 5.89 -2.46
CA TYR A 292 -1.47 7.07 -1.61
C TYR A 292 -0.96 8.33 -2.30
N LEU A 293 -0.08 8.21 -3.29
CA LEU A 293 0.41 9.35 -4.08
C LEU A 293 -0.70 9.94 -4.96
N ASP A 294 -1.58 9.09 -5.50
CA ASP A 294 -2.71 9.55 -6.33
C ASP A 294 -3.69 10.45 -5.56
N VAL A 295 -3.76 10.31 -4.24
CA VAL A 295 -4.61 11.15 -3.37
C VAL A 295 -3.94 12.48 -3.04
N ALA A 296 -2.62 12.56 -3.15
CA ALA A 296 -1.80 13.71 -2.80
C ALA A 296 -1.48 14.63 -4.01
N LEU A 297 -2.19 14.51 -5.13
CA LEU A 297 -1.96 15.33 -6.33
C LEU A 297 -2.10 16.84 -6.08
N THR A 298 -2.87 17.26 -5.08
CA THR A 298 -2.90 18.66 -4.61
C THR A 298 -1.59 19.12 -3.97
N ASP A 299 -0.71 18.20 -3.59
CA ASP A 299 0.56 18.48 -2.94
C ASP A 299 1.75 18.52 -3.90
N LEU A 300 1.59 18.19 -5.21
CA LEU A 300 2.68 18.25 -6.18
C LEU A 300 3.32 19.63 -6.28
N GLN A 301 2.52 20.69 -6.25
CA GLN A 301 3.04 22.07 -6.23
C GLN A 301 3.81 22.36 -4.95
N ARG A 302 3.30 21.91 -3.80
CA ARG A 302 3.95 22.10 -2.51
C ARG A 302 5.26 21.30 -2.44
N GLU A 303 5.26 20.05 -2.85
CA GLU A 303 6.46 19.20 -2.93
C GLU A 303 7.51 19.77 -3.88
N PHE A 304 7.08 20.28 -5.04
CA PHE A 304 7.95 20.98 -5.97
C PHE A 304 8.57 22.24 -5.34
N GLN A 305 7.80 23.04 -4.62
CA GLN A 305 8.29 24.22 -3.92
C GLN A 305 9.23 23.84 -2.77
N LEU A 306 8.90 22.81 -1.97
CA LEU A 306 9.75 22.29 -0.90
C LEU A 306 11.06 21.73 -1.46
N ALA A 307 10.99 21.01 -2.57
CA ALA A 307 12.19 20.50 -3.24
C ALA A 307 13.07 21.65 -3.78
N ARG A 308 12.48 22.74 -4.21
CA ARG A 308 13.22 23.94 -4.67
C ARG A 308 13.77 24.81 -3.53
N SER A 309 13.11 24.81 -2.37
CA SER A 309 13.56 25.58 -1.21
C SER A 309 14.70 24.92 -0.43
N ARG A 310 14.92 23.61 -0.61
CA ARG A 310 16.07 22.93 -0.01
C ARG A 310 17.36 23.41 -0.68
N PRO A 311 18.39 23.82 0.09
CA PRO A 311 19.69 24.20 -0.49
C PRO A 311 20.20 23.00 -1.29
N ARG A 312 20.28 23.17 -2.59
CA ARG A 312 20.90 22.17 -3.47
C ARG A 312 22.39 22.39 -3.41
N HIS A 313 23.16 21.35 -3.13
CA HIS A 313 24.59 21.29 -3.47
C HIS A 313 24.82 21.21 -5.00
N LEU A 314 23.85 21.60 -5.78
CA LEU A 314 23.98 21.80 -7.22
C LEU A 314 24.55 23.20 -7.40
N VAL A 315 25.55 23.30 -8.26
CA VAL A 315 26.17 24.53 -8.75
C VAL A 315 25.14 25.67 -8.75
N PRO A 316 25.44 26.83 -8.12
CA PRO A 316 24.51 27.96 -8.15
C PRO A 316 24.07 28.17 -9.59
N GLN A 317 22.77 28.08 -9.83
CA GLN A 317 22.27 28.52 -11.13
C GLN A 317 22.73 29.97 -11.26
N PRO A 318 23.45 30.34 -12.32
CA PRO A 318 23.74 31.72 -12.56
C PRO A 318 22.38 32.41 -12.48
N LYS A 319 22.25 33.36 -11.59
CA LYS A 319 21.19 34.34 -11.69
C LYS A 319 21.49 35.04 -13.01
N VAL A 320 20.96 34.50 -14.10
CA VAL A 320 20.76 35.31 -15.29
C VAL A 320 19.70 36.29 -14.83
N PRO A 321 20.02 37.54 -14.57
CA PRO A 321 18.99 38.51 -14.45
C PRO A 321 18.24 38.40 -15.76
N LEU A 322 16.96 38.05 -15.74
CA LEU A 322 16.06 38.57 -16.76
C LEU A 322 16.15 40.08 -16.53
N ALA A 323 17.22 40.65 -17.09
CA ALA A 323 17.38 42.07 -17.15
C ALA A 323 16.10 42.53 -17.81
N HIS A 324 15.26 43.27 -17.06
CA HIS A 324 14.44 44.24 -17.70
C HIS A 324 15.37 44.86 -18.72
N LEU A 325 15.10 44.60 -20.03
CA LEU A 325 15.85 45.15 -21.11
C LEU A 325 15.93 46.66 -20.87
N ARG A 326 17.01 47.09 -20.21
CA ARG A 326 17.30 48.49 -20.12
C ARG A 326 17.45 48.91 -21.55
N SER A 327 16.52 49.75 -22.00
CA SER A 327 16.61 50.34 -23.32
C SER A 327 17.87 51.22 -23.36
N GLY A 328 18.76 50.99 -24.27
CA GLY A 328 19.97 51.75 -24.41
C GLY A 328 21.28 50.93 -24.36
N LEU A 329 22.40 51.63 -24.38
CA LEU A 329 23.73 51.08 -24.40
C LEU A 329 24.04 50.14 -23.20
N ASP A 330 23.51 50.46 -22.04
CA ASP A 330 23.63 49.64 -20.82
C ASP A 330 22.99 48.26 -20.98
N GLY A 331 21.83 48.17 -21.65
CA GLY A 331 21.19 46.90 -21.95
C GLY A 331 21.97 46.04 -22.93
N VAL A 332 22.68 46.66 -23.87
CA VAL A 332 23.59 45.95 -24.81
C VAL A 332 24.79 45.44 -24.04
N VAL A 333 25.40 46.22 -23.16
CA VAL A 333 26.57 45.79 -22.35
C VAL A 333 26.15 44.65 -21.41
N ASP A 334 25.01 44.70 -20.77
CA ASP A 334 24.50 43.64 -19.90
C ASP A 334 24.26 42.34 -20.68
N SER A 335 23.71 42.44 -21.87
CA SER A 335 23.50 41.28 -22.78
C SER A 335 24.81 40.61 -23.23
N LEU A 336 25.80 41.40 -23.54
CA LEU A 336 27.14 40.92 -23.91
C LEU A 336 27.85 40.26 -22.72
N LEU A 337 27.71 40.80 -21.51
CA LEU A 337 28.24 40.19 -20.29
C LEU A 337 27.56 38.88 -19.98
N ALA A 338 26.24 38.76 -20.14
CA ALA A 338 25.50 37.51 -20.00
C ALA A 338 25.98 36.46 -21.00
N ALA A 339 26.16 36.84 -22.28
CA ALA A 339 26.69 35.94 -23.31
C ALA A 339 28.13 35.46 -22.98
N GLN A 340 28.99 36.37 -22.48
CA GLN A 340 30.34 36.02 -22.02
C GLN A 340 30.31 34.97 -20.89
N HIS A 341 29.43 35.15 -19.94
CA HIS A 341 29.25 34.20 -18.83
C HIS A 341 28.82 32.81 -19.33
N VAL A 342 27.87 32.75 -20.25
CA VAL A 342 27.42 31.49 -20.88
C VAL A 342 28.54 30.79 -21.61
N LEU A 343 29.33 31.52 -22.41
CA LEU A 343 30.50 30.96 -23.10
C LEU A 343 31.55 30.39 -22.14
N GLU A 344 31.80 31.08 -21.05
CA GLU A 344 32.75 30.60 -20.01
C GLU A 344 32.22 29.33 -19.33
N MET A 345 30.94 29.20 -19.08
CA MET A 345 30.33 27.97 -18.55
C MET A 345 30.52 26.80 -19.50
N PHE A 346 30.21 27.00 -20.80
CA PHE A 346 30.44 25.95 -21.81
C PHE A 346 31.91 25.57 -21.92
N ARG A 347 32.80 26.53 -21.88
CA ARG A 347 34.26 26.33 -21.90
C ARG A 347 34.71 25.40 -20.75
N ARG A 348 34.17 25.63 -19.53
CA ARG A 348 34.52 24.79 -18.36
C ARG A 348 33.95 23.36 -18.45
N ALA A 349 32.85 23.18 -19.14
CA ALA A 349 32.22 21.88 -19.32
C ALA A 349 32.87 21.01 -20.39
N LEU A 350 33.66 21.60 -21.30
CA LEU A 350 34.27 20.86 -22.40
C LEU A 350 35.71 20.39 -22.07
N PRO A 351 36.08 19.15 -22.50
CA PRO A 351 37.44 18.67 -22.37
C PRO A 351 38.39 19.51 -23.27
N LYS A 352 39.70 19.46 -23.00
CA LYS A 352 40.71 20.13 -23.82
C LYS A 352 40.67 19.58 -25.26
N GLY A 353 40.48 20.45 -26.25
CA GLY A 353 40.39 20.09 -27.65
C GLY A 353 39.96 21.25 -28.53
N PRO A 354 39.80 21.04 -29.86
CA PRO A 354 39.53 22.10 -30.85
C PRO A 354 38.27 22.94 -30.52
N SER A 355 37.22 22.30 -29.94
CA SER A 355 36.00 22.99 -29.56
C SER A 355 36.24 23.98 -28.40
N ARG A 356 37.07 23.63 -27.42
CA ARG A 356 37.45 24.51 -26.33
C ARG A 356 38.30 25.68 -26.78
N GLU A 357 39.24 25.45 -27.71
CA GLU A 357 40.04 26.51 -28.31
C GLU A 357 39.19 27.50 -29.13
N CYS A 358 38.16 27.00 -29.81
CA CYS A 358 37.19 27.85 -30.49
C CYS A 358 36.44 28.76 -29.51
N LEU A 359 35.97 28.19 -28.36
CA LEU A 359 35.31 28.97 -27.32
C LEU A 359 36.24 29.97 -26.66
N ASP A 360 37.54 29.66 -26.46
CA ASP A 360 38.53 30.58 -25.94
C ASP A 360 38.70 31.80 -26.89
N ARG A 361 38.76 31.56 -28.19
CA ARG A 361 38.81 32.66 -29.19
C ARG A 361 37.56 33.52 -29.19
N LEU A 362 36.36 32.89 -29.10
CA LEU A 362 35.08 33.61 -29.00
C LEU A 362 34.96 34.41 -27.72
N SER A 363 35.34 33.87 -26.57
CA SER A 363 35.32 34.55 -25.28
C SER A 363 36.25 35.78 -25.30
N ASN A 364 37.49 35.64 -25.86
CA ASN A 364 38.44 36.77 -26.00
C ASN A 364 37.91 37.87 -26.93
N ARG A 365 37.24 37.51 -28.02
CA ARG A 365 36.59 38.49 -28.89
C ARG A 365 35.48 39.23 -28.19
N LEU A 366 34.61 38.51 -27.44
CA LEU A 366 33.52 39.08 -26.69
C LEU A 366 34.02 40.06 -25.61
N THR A 367 35.11 39.72 -24.94
CA THR A 367 35.75 40.58 -23.94
C THR A 367 36.17 41.91 -24.53
N LYS A 368 36.75 41.88 -25.76
CA LYS A 368 37.11 43.13 -26.49
C LYS A 368 35.87 43.95 -26.83
N ILE A 369 34.83 43.33 -27.35
CA ILE A 369 33.58 44.02 -27.70
C ILE A 369 32.93 44.67 -26.45
N VAL A 370 32.88 43.96 -25.31
CA VAL A 370 32.40 44.52 -24.06
C VAL A 370 33.22 45.75 -23.62
N SER A 371 34.55 45.66 -23.75
CA SER A 371 35.46 46.73 -23.41
C SER A 371 35.26 47.95 -24.32
N GLU A 372 35.02 47.77 -25.62
CA GLU A 372 34.74 48.82 -26.58
C GLU A 372 33.34 49.43 -26.36
N ALA A 373 32.34 48.62 -26.11
CA ALA A 373 30.96 49.09 -25.79
C ALA A 373 30.89 49.99 -24.55
N ARG A 374 31.73 49.72 -23.55
CA ARG A 374 31.83 50.53 -22.34
C ARG A 374 32.49 51.91 -22.54
N LYS A 375 33.19 52.07 -23.64
CA LYS A 375 33.87 53.38 -24.00
C LYS A 375 32.99 54.29 -24.81
N LEU A 376 31.84 53.80 -25.29
CA LEU A 376 30.92 54.62 -26.08
C LEU A 376 30.21 55.60 -25.13
N PRO A 377 30.10 56.87 -25.51
CA PRO A 377 29.38 57.86 -24.70
C PRO A 377 27.89 57.47 -24.61
N THR A 378 27.37 57.43 -23.40
CA THR A 378 25.92 57.35 -23.19
C THR A 378 25.27 58.64 -23.69
N PRO A 379 24.19 58.52 -24.53
CA PRO A 379 23.51 59.70 -25.04
C PRO A 379 22.81 60.48 -23.98
#